data_12f92ecbc923abfadef950ee319f34f9
#
_entry.id   12f92ecbc923abfadef950ee319f34f9
#
_cell.length_a   1.000
_cell.length_b   1.000
_cell.length_c   1.000
_cell.angle_alpha   90.00
_cell.angle_beta   90.00
_cell.angle_gamma   90.00
#
_symmetry.space_group_name_H-M   'P 1'
#
loop_
_entity.id
_entity.type
_entity.pdbx_description
1 polymer ?
#
loop_
_entity_poly.entity_id
_entity_poly.type
_entity_poly.pdbx_seq_one_letter_code
_entity_poly.pdbx_strand_id
1 'polypeptide(L)'
;MKLHQVKAFLAVSQAGSLKTAAEQLHLTQPALSKAIKELEQQYGVALFERSASGLTLTPYGERLLGYARMMNETARRAKQDIDTMRGISSCLVTVGVTPIASLIKSLTTSLNEFMRRHPEVTLRIVELRPAPLLEQIRQGGVDFAITSQIPVIDSALDWQAICRIPNVVVTRKSHPLCNTRSLRALHQSEWVTLDAPDDPNTYHYQLFAVNGLPIPSRIRECTSMTLARSLIQTADLAALFSTESLELDYIKNEFAVVPLLDNIPDSVISVVRPKRDIMTQSAMELFERILQDMRDIYPEFQ
;
A
#
# COMPACT_ATOMS: atom_id res chain seq x y z
N MET A 1 25.44 -9.06 13.02
CA MET A 1 25.21 -7.98 12.04
C MET A 1 25.25 -6.64 12.75
N LYS A 2 26.01 -5.66 12.23
CA LYS A 2 26.12 -4.30 12.77
C LYS A 2 25.31 -3.32 11.90
N LEU A 3 24.82 -2.22 12.46
CA LEU A 3 23.97 -1.26 11.73
C LEU A 3 24.65 -0.67 10.48
N HIS A 4 25.97 -0.44 10.53
CA HIS A 4 26.68 0.05 9.35
C HIS A 4 26.77 -1.00 8.23
N GLN A 5 26.78 -2.29 8.54
CA GLN A 5 26.72 -3.39 7.56
C GLN A 5 25.31 -3.49 6.94
N VAL A 6 24.26 -3.26 7.74
CA VAL A 6 22.88 -3.15 7.24
C VAL A 6 22.77 -2.02 6.22
N LYS A 7 23.27 -0.82 6.56
CA LYS A 7 23.27 0.34 5.66
C LYS A 7 24.07 0.08 4.37
N ALA A 8 25.23 -0.58 4.50
CA ALA A 8 26.05 -0.98 3.36
C ALA A 8 25.30 -1.93 2.42
N PHE A 9 24.66 -2.96 2.99
CA PHE A 9 23.87 -3.94 2.25
C PHE A 9 22.69 -3.27 1.51
N LEU A 10 21.93 -2.41 2.18
CA LEU A 10 20.81 -1.68 1.58
C LEU A 10 21.26 -0.74 0.45
N ALA A 11 22.35 0.00 0.64
CA ALA A 11 22.88 0.89 -0.39
C ALA A 11 23.33 0.12 -1.64
N VAL A 12 24.02 -1.02 -1.48
CA VAL A 12 24.45 -1.86 -2.60
C VAL A 12 23.27 -2.49 -3.32
N SER A 13 22.26 -2.98 -2.58
CA SER A 13 21.04 -3.57 -3.16
C SER A 13 20.25 -2.55 -3.99
N GLN A 14 20.25 -1.29 -3.59
CA GLN A 14 19.55 -0.22 -4.28
C GLN A 14 20.32 0.30 -5.50
N ALA A 15 21.64 0.44 -5.36
CA ALA A 15 22.50 1.02 -6.40
C ALA A 15 22.90 0.00 -7.49
N GLY A 16 22.84 -1.31 -7.22
CA GLY A 16 23.34 -2.36 -8.12
C GLY A 16 24.85 -2.29 -8.38
N SER A 17 25.58 -1.43 -7.65
CA SER A 17 27.00 -1.14 -7.86
C SER A 17 27.70 -0.75 -6.55
N LEU A 18 28.84 -1.37 -6.26
CA LEU A 18 29.65 -0.99 -5.08
C LEU A 18 30.18 0.45 -5.18
N LYS A 19 30.52 0.92 -6.39
CA LYS A 19 31.02 2.28 -6.60
C LYS A 19 29.95 3.31 -6.26
N THR A 20 28.79 3.19 -6.88
CA THR A 20 27.64 4.10 -6.66
C THR A 20 27.17 4.08 -5.21
N ALA A 21 27.07 2.91 -4.60
CA ALA A 21 26.69 2.79 -3.20
C ALA A 21 27.72 3.41 -2.24
N ALA A 22 29.02 3.31 -2.55
CA ALA A 22 30.06 3.94 -1.75
C ALA A 22 30.00 5.48 -1.82
N GLU A 23 29.74 6.02 -3.00
CA GLU A 23 29.51 7.47 -3.20
C GLU A 23 28.29 7.96 -2.39
N GLN A 24 27.17 7.24 -2.43
CA GLN A 24 25.95 7.56 -1.67
C GLN A 24 26.16 7.57 -0.15
N LEU A 25 27.01 6.66 0.35
CA LEU A 25 27.31 6.55 1.78
C LEU A 25 28.52 7.39 2.23
N HIS A 26 29.14 8.15 1.33
CA HIS A 26 30.39 8.89 1.57
C HIS A 26 31.51 7.99 2.12
N LEU A 27 31.62 6.76 1.58
CA LEU A 27 32.63 5.77 1.92
C LEU A 27 33.55 5.48 0.74
N THR A 28 34.72 4.91 1.03
CA THR A 28 35.56 4.33 -0.03
C THR A 28 34.99 2.98 -0.48
N GLN A 29 35.10 2.65 -1.76
CA GLN A 29 34.65 1.37 -2.30
C GLN A 29 35.28 0.15 -1.57
N PRO A 30 36.60 0.14 -1.22
CA PRO A 30 37.18 -0.93 -0.41
C PRO A 30 36.51 -1.10 0.96
N ALA A 31 36.20 0.00 1.66
CA ALA A 31 35.53 -0.05 2.96
C ALA A 31 34.11 -0.66 2.84
N LEU A 32 33.34 -0.24 1.83
CA LEU A 32 32.03 -0.81 1.56
C LEU A 32 32.11 -2.30 1.21
N SER A 33 33.04 -2.67 0.30
CA SER A 33 33.27 -4.08 -0.06
C SER A 33 33.65 -4.94 1.14
N LYS A 34 34.47 -4.41 2.05
CA LYS A 34 34.82 -5.09 3.30
C LYS A 34 33.60 -5.32 4.18
N ALA A 35 32.74 -4.30 4.36
CA ALA A 35 31.51 -4.42 5.16
C ALA A 35 30.56 -5.51 4.61
N ILE A 36 30.40 -5.59 3.29
CA ILE A 36 29.60 -6.64 2.64
C ILE A 36 30.22 -8.00 2.85
N LYS A 37 31.54 -8.16 2.61
CA LYS A 37 32.24 -9.45 2.82
C LYS A 37 32.14 -9.94 4.26
N GLU A 38 32.31 -9.06 5.24
CA GLU A 38 32.13 -9.42 6.65
C GLU A 38 30.70 -9.88 6.95
N LEU A 39 29.70 -9.26 6.34
CA LEU A 39 28.30 -9.66 6.48
C LEU A 39 28.05 -11.04 5.86
N GLU A 40 28.55 -11.30 4.65
CA GLU A 40 28.46 -12.59 3.97
C GLU A 40 29.18 -13.69 4.75
N GLN A 41 30.37 -13.40 5.29
CA GLN A 41 31.12 -14.34 6.16
C GLN A 41 30.35 -14.68 7.43
N GLN A 42 29.68 -13.70 8.05
CA GLN A 42 28.86 -13.91 9.24
C GLN A 42 27.70 -14.88 8.99
N TYR A 43 27.08 -14.82 7.80
CA TYR A 43 25.98 -15.71 7.42
C TYR A 43 26.42 -16.98 6.69
N GLY A 44 27.67 -17.04 6.25
CA GLY A 44 28.24 -18.18 5.51
C GLY A 44 27.69 -18.35 4.10
N VAL A 45 27.04 -17.30 3.55
CA VAL A 45 26.43 -17.30 2.20
C VAL A 45 26.73 -16.01 1.48
N ALA A 46 26.79 -16.06 0.14
CA ALA A 46 26.83 -14.86 -0.68
C ALA A 46 25.44 -14.18 -0.69
N LEU A 47 25.42 -12.88 -0.48
CA LEU A 47 24.20 -12.06 -0.54
C LEU A 47 24.04 -11.36 -1.88
N PHE A 48 25.14 -11.18 -2.61
CA PHE A 48 25.18 -10.59 -3.95
C PHE A 48 25.85 -11.53 -4.94
N GLU A 49 25.40 -11.46 -6.18
CA GLU A 49 26.02 -12.10 -7.32
C GLU A 49 26.25 -11.10 -8.46
N ARG A 50 27.19 -11.41 -9.35
CA ARG A 50 27.45 -10.58 -10.52
C ARG A 50 26.53 -10.99 -11.67
N SER A 51 25.84 -10.02 -12.26
CA SER A 51 25.04 -10.19 -13.47
C SER A 51 25.56 -9.27 -14.58
N ALA A 52 25.03 -9.43 -15.78
CA ALA A 52 25.33 -8.54 -16.91
C ALA A 52 24.92 -7.07 -16.62
N SER A 53 23.94 -6.86 -15.74
CA SER A 53 23.45 -5.55 -15.32
C SER A 53 24.13 -4.97 -14.09
N GLY A 54 25.12 -5.67 -13.49
CA GLY A 54 25.81 -5.25 -12.28
C GLY A 54 25.72 -6.25 -11.15
N LEU A 55 25.63 -5.77 -9.90
CA LEU A 55 25.40 -6.59 -8.71
C LEU A 55 23.91 -6.78 -8.48
N THR A 56 23.47 -8.02 -8.36
CA THR A 56 22.09 -8.41 -8.03
C THR A 56 22.07 -9.20 -6.73
N LEU A 57 20.93 -9.25 -6.06
CA LEU A 57 20.77 -10.04 -4.85
C LEU A 57 20.67 -11.53 -5.20
N THR A 58 21.30 -12.38 -4.38
CA THR A 58 21.02 -13.81 -4.36
C THR A 58 19.69 -14.08 -3.67
N PRO A 59 19.09 -15.30 -3.74
CA PRO A 59 17.92 -15.65 -2.93
C PRO A 59 18.09 -15.40 -1.43
N TYR A 60 19.32 -15.55 -0.92
CA TYR A 60 19.66 -15.21 0.49
C TYR A 60 19.64 -13.69 0.72
N GLY A 61 20.15 -12.92 -0.24
CA GLY A 61 20.11 -11.46 -0.23
C GLY A 61 18.69 -10.93 -0.26
N GLU A 62 17.84 -11.46 -1.15
CA GLU A 62 16.42 -11.13 -1.21
C GLU A 62 15.70 -11.41 0.12
N ARG A 63 16.00 -12.57 0.74
CA ARG A 63 15.42 -12.90 2.04
C ARG A 63 15.88 -11.94 3.15
N LEU A 64 17.13 -11.50 3.12
CA LEU A 64 17.68 -10.56 4.10
C LEU A 64 17.15 -9.14 3.90
N LEU A 65 16.77 -8.76 2.68
CA LEU A 65 16.43 -7.37 2.32
C LEU A 65 15.30 -6.79 3.20
N GLY A 66 14.23 -7.54 3.40
CA GLY A 66 13.12 -7.12 4.27
C GLY A 66 13.56 -6.88 5.72
N TYR A 67 14.34 -7.80 6.27
CA TYR A 67 14.88 -7.66 7.64
C TYR A 67 15.84 -6.47 7.75
N ALA A 68 16.70 -6.27 6.76
CA ALA A 68 17.64 -5.16 6.74
C ALA A 68 16.93 -3.81 6.69
N ARG A 69 15.88 -3.68 5.89
CA ARG A 69 15.03 -2.48 5.83
C ARG A 69 14.38 -2.22 7.18
N MET A 70 13.74 -3.23 7.77
CA MET A 70 13.10 -3.11 9.09
C MET A 70 14.08 -2.69 10.18
N MET A 71 15.29 -3.28 10.22
CA MET A 71 16.31 -2.91 11.19
C MET A 71 16.80 -1.47 11.04
N ASN A 72 17.04 -1.04 9.79
CA ASN A 72 17.47 0.32 9.51
C ASN A 72 16.40 1.33 9.92
N GLU A 73 15.14 1.01 9.61
CA GLU A 73 14.01 1.88 9.91
C GLU A 73 13.74 1.95 11.42
N THR A 74 13.81 0.82 12.13
CA THR A 74 13.68 0.79 13.60
C THR A 74 14.77 1.64 14.27
N ALA A 75 16.02 1.56 13.79
CA ALA A 75 17.10 2.39 14.30
C ALA A 75 16.88 3.89 14.01
N ARG A 76 16.31 4.23 12.86
CA ARG A 76 15.93 5.60 12.49
C ARG A 76 14.85 6.14 13.44
N ARG A 77 13.81 5.35 13.70
CA ARG A 77 12.71 5.71 14.60
C ARG A 77 13.19 5.92 16.03
N ALA A 78 14.00 5.01 16.55
CA ALA A 78 14.58 5.15 17.88
C ALA A 78 15.40 6.45 18.04
N LYS A 79 16.20 6.81 17.01
CA LYS A 79 16.90 8.09 17.00
C LYS A 79 15.92 9.27 16.97
N GLN A 80 14.89 9.21 16.14
CA GLN A 80 13.88 10.23 15.98
C GLN A 80 13.15 10.50 17.30
N ASP A 81 12.72 9.46 18.03
CA ASP A 81 12.06 9.60 19.33
C ASP A 81 12.97 10.29 20.36
N ILE A 82 14.24 9.88 20.42
CA ILE A 82 15.21 10.51 21.32
C ILE A 82 15.43 11.99 20.95
N ASP A 83 15.53 12.31 19.66
CA ASP A 83 15.71 13.69 19.20
C ASP A 83 14.47 14.54 19.52
N THR A 84 13.27 13.99 19.38
CA THR A 84 12.00 14.62 19.77
C THR A 84 11.97 14.92 21.28
N MET A 85 12.35 13.94 22.13
CA MET A 85 12.43 14.14 23.59
C MET A 85 13.44 15.22 23.99
N ARG A 86 14.46 15.47 23.17
CA ARG A 86 15.47 16.53 23.37
C ARG A 86 15.02 17.89 22.82
N GLY A 87 13.80 17.98 22.25
CA GLY A 87 13.34 19.20 21.58
C GLY A 87 14.08 19.50 20.27
N ILE A 88 14.83 18.56 19.73
CA ILE A 88 15.51 18.66 18.43
C ILE A 88 14.53 18.13 17.41
N SER A 89 13.77 19.02 16.78
CA SER A 89 12.67 18.61 15.92
C SER A 89 13.10 18.29 14.49
N SER A 90 12.68 17.15 14.02
CA SER A 90 12.03 16.84 12.75
C SER A 90 11.56 15.38 12.81
N CYS A 91 10.33 15.20 13.22
CA CYS A 91 9.71 13.88 13.19
C CYS A 91 9.12 13.63 11.79
N LEU A 92 9.47 12.54 11.15
CA LEU A 92 8.83 12.09 9.91
C LEU A 92 7.81 11.01 10.26
N VAL A 93 6.55 11.27 9.94
CA VAL A 93 5.47 10.29 9.98
C VAL A 93 5.07 9.93 8.56
N THR A 94 5.07 8.64 8.24
CA THR A 94 4.69 8.15 6.90
C THR A 94 3.39 7.34 7.00
N VAL A 95 2.33 7.85 6.39
CA VAL A 95 1.02 7.21 6.33
C VAL A 95 0.80 6.61 4.95
N GLY A 96 0.44 5.33 4.91
CA GLY A 96 0.05 4.67 3.67
C GLY A 96 -1.46 4.71 3.46
N VAL A 97 -1.89 4.87 2.21
CA VAL A 97 -3.32 4.81 1.85
C VAL A 97 -3.51 3.98 0.60
N THR A 98 -4.64 3.27 0.50
CA THR A 98 -5.07 2.70 -0.79
C THR A 98 -5.97 3.69 -1.53
N PRO A 99 -6.12 3.58 -2.86
CA PRO A 99 -6.92 4.52 -3.64
C PRO A 99 -8.34 4.73 -3.09
N ILE A 100 -9.04 3.67 -2.69
CA ILE A 100 -10.40 3.78 -2.12
C ILE A 100 -10.35 4.47 -0.75
N ALA A 101 -9.39 4.12 0.10
CA ALA A 101 -9.25 4.73 1.42
C ALA A 101 -8.91 6.22 1.36
N SER A 102 -8.20 6.67 0.31
CA SER A 102 -7.86 8.09 0.12
C SER A 102 -9.08 8.97 -0.16
N LEU A 103 -10.22 8.39 -0.55
CA LEU A 103 -11.48 9.11 -0.81
C LEU A 103 -12.28 9.43 0.45
N ILE A 104 -11.89 8.90 1.60
CA ILE A 104 -12.58 9.14 2.87
C ILE A 104 -12.36 10.59 3.32
N LYS A 105 -13.42 11.38 3.33
CA LYS A 105 -13.35 12.82 3.66
C LYS A 105 -12.79 13.11 5.06
N SER A 106 -13.13 12.28 6.05
CA SER A 106 -12.63 12.43 7.42
C SER A 106 -11.12 12.28 7.51
N LEU A 107 -10.49 11.46 6.68
CA LEU A 107 -9.04 11.28 6.67
C LEU A 107 -8.31 12.60 6.41
N THR A 108 -8.74 13.36 5.40
CA THR A 108 -8.10 14.66 5.08
C THR A 108 -8.28 15.67 6.20
N THR A 109 -9.42 15.64 6.88
CA THR A 109 -9.67 16.51 8.05
C THR A 109 -8.74 16.17 9.20
N SER A 110 -8.63 14.88 9.56
CA SER A 110 -7.73 14.40 10.64
C SER A 110 -6.26 14.73 10.35
N LEU A 111 -5.81 14.52 9.10
CA LEU A 111 -4.45 14.84 8.68
C LEU A 111 -4.15 16.35 8.79
N ASN A 112 -5.05 17.20 8.32
CA ASN A 112 -4.88 18.66 8.38
C ASN A 112 -4.90 19.17 9.82
N GLU A 113 -5.76 18.64 10.68
CA GLU A 113 -5.79 19.03 12.08
C GLU A 113 -4.53 18.60 12.83
N PHE A 114 -4.02 17.40 12.54
CA PHE A 114 -2.76 16.93 13.11
C PHE A 114 -1.60 17.84 12.71
N MET A 115 -1.45 18.16 11.43
CA MET A 115 -0.39 19.03 10.92
C MET A 115 -0.45 20.45 11.51
N ARG A 116 -1.66 20.95 11.79
CA ARG A 116 -1.82 22.26 12.44
C ARG A 116 -1.37 22.25 13.90
N ARG A 117 -1.52 21.11 14.60
CA ARG A 117 -1.09 20.95 16.01
C ARG A 117 0.38 20.62 16.15
N HIS A 118 0.96 19.98 15.14
CA HIS A 118 2.33 19.48 15.11
C HIS A 118 3.10 20.04 13.90
N PRO A 119 3.36 21.36 13.85
CA PRO A 119 4.06 22.01 12.74
C PRO A 119 5.51 21.53 12.58
N GLU A 120 6.09 20.92 13.62
CA GLU A 120 7.44 20.31 13.62
C GLU A 120 7.47 18.95 12.93
N VAL A 121 6.31 18.30 12.71
CA VAL A 121 6.23 16.99 12.07
C VAL A 121 6.21 17.14 10.56
N THR A 122 7.03 16.37 9.86
CA THR A 122 6.91 16.16 8.42
C THR A 122 6.00 14.97 8.15
N LEU A 123 4.86 15.21 7.52
CA LEU A 123 3.94 14.16 7.12
C LEU A 123 4.23 13.73 5.68
N ARG A 124 4.45 12.44 5.46
CA ARG A 124 4.53 11.82 4.14
C ARG A 124 3.32 10.92 3.94
N ILE A 125 2.57 11.14 2.87
CA ILE A 125 1.45 10.29 2.47
C ILE A 125 1.88 9.52 1.23
N VAL A 126 1.68 8.19 1.25
CA VAL A 126 2.06 7.31 0.15
C VAL A 126 0.83 6.52 -0.28
N GLU A 127 0.39 6.73 -1.51
CA GLU A 127 -0.68 5.92 -2.09
C GLU A 127 -0.08 4.72 -2.82
N LEU A 128 -0.51 3.53 -2.43
CA LEU A 128 -0.10 2.26 -3.02
C LEU A 128 -1.30 1.30 -3.11
N ARG A 129 -1.21 0.32 -4.03
CA ARG A 129 -2.14 -0.81 -4.02
C ARG A 129 -2.01 -1.61 -2.72
N PRO A 130 -3.06 -2.36 -2.32
CA PRO A 130 -3.09 -3.04 -1.02
C PRO A 130 -1.86 -3.91 -0.73
N ALA A 131 -1.50 -4.86 -1.59
CA ALA A 131 -0.40 -5.80 -1.32
C ALA A 131 0.98 -5.12 -1.17
N PRO A 132 1.43 -4.21 -2.08
CA PRO A 132 2.62 -3.41 -1.88
C PRO A 132 2.59 -2.55 -0.61
N LEU A 133 1.42 -2.02 -0.24
CA LEU A 133 1.28 -1.21 0.96
C LEU A 133 1.53 -2.00 2.24
N LEU A 134 0.96 -3.20 2.34
CA LEU A 134 1.22 -4.10 3.48
C LEU A 134 2.69 -4.49 3.58
N GLU A 135 3.35 -4.69 2.46
CA GLU A 135 4.78 -4.98 2.45
C GLU A 135 5.60 -3.79 2.95
N GLN A 136 5.22 -2.55 2.59
CA GLN A 136 5.86 -1.35 3.13
C GLN A 136 5.70 -1.24 4.66
N ILE A 137 4.54 -1.61 5.22
CA ILE A 137 4.34 -1.66 6.68
C ILE A 137 5.30 -2.69 7.31
N ARG A 138 5.37 -3.91 6.75
CA ARG A 138 6.26 -4.97 7.26
C ARG A 138 7.73 -4.58 7.23
N GLN A 139 8.13 -3.83 6.22
CA GLN A 139 9.51 -3.33 6.05
C GLN A 139 9.78 -2.04 6.82
N GLY A 140 8.78 -1.45 7.46
CA GLY A 140 8.90 -0.21 8.23
C GLY A 140 8.94 1.06 7.39
N GLY A 141 8.76 0.98 6.07
CA GLY A 141 8.73 2.14 5.17
C GLY A 141 7.49 3.02 5.34
N VAL A 142 6.45 2.47 5.97
CA VAL A 142 5.20 3.15 6.35
C VAL A 142 4.95 2.86 7.83
N ASP A 143 4.52 3.86 8.60
CA ASP A 143 4.26 3.71 10.03
C ASP A 143 2.96 2.96 10.28
N PHE A 144 1.90 3.34 9.57
CA PHE A 144 0.62 2.66 9.54
C PHE A 144 -0.09 2.98 8.22
N ALA A 145 -1.15 2.25 7.91
CA ALA A 145 -1.90 2.47 6.68
C ALA A 145 -3.41 2.43 6.88
N ILE A 146 -4.12 3.13 6.00
CA ILE A 146 -5.57 3.00 5.81
C ILE A 146 -5.77 2.27 4.49
N THR A 147 -6.42 1.11 4.53
CA THR A 147 -6.49 0.20 3.40
C THR A 147 -7.86 -0.39 3.19
N SER A 148 -8.18 -0.65 1.94
CA SER A 148 -9.34 -1.45 1.51
C SER A 148 -9.02 -2.93 1.33
N GLN A 149 -7.82 -3.38 1.71
CA GLN A 149 -7.46 -4.79 1.65
C GLN A 149 -8.36 -5.62 2.56
N ILE A 150 -8.81 -6.77 2.05
CA ILE A 150 -9.47 -7.78 2.88
C ILE A 150 -8.48 -8.23 3.96
N PRO A 151 -8.87 -8.17 5.26
CA PRO A 151 -7.97 -8.56 6.33
C PRO A 151 -7.47 -9.99 6.16
N VAL A 152 -6.15 -10.15 6.17
CA VAL A 152 -5.49 -11.46 6.16
C VAL A 152 -4.99 -11.79 7.56
N ILE A 153 -5.00 -13.08 7.92
CA ILE A 153 -4.41 -13.53 9.18
C ILE A 153 -2.90 -13.35 9.09
N ASP A 154 -2.40 -12.30 9.73
CA ASP A 154 -0.99 -11.96 9.78
C ASP A 154 -0.55 -11.78 11.23
N SER A 155 0.47 -12.53 11.65
CA SER A 155 1.01 -12.43 13.00
C SER A 155 1.75 -11.12 13.27
N ALA A 156 2.15 -10.41 12.21
CA ALA A 156 2.94 -9.18 12.30
C ALA A 156 2.11 -7.89 12.26
N LEU A 157 0.86 -7.97 11.80
CA LEU A 157 0.00 -6.81 11.59
C LEU A 157 -1.24 -6.85 12.49
N ASP A 158 -1.62 -5.68 12.97
CA ASP A 158 -2.85 -5.41 13.71
C ASP A 158 -3.84 -4.67 12.81
N TRP A 159 -5.08 -5.19 12.72
CA TRP A 159 -6.12 -4.71 11.84
C TRP A 159 -7.29 -4.20 12.64
N GLN A 160 -7.74 -2.99 12.34
CA GLN A 160 -8.95 -2.42 12.91
C GLN A 160 -9.87 -1.96 11.78
N ALA A 161 -10.98 -2.67 11.58
CA ALA A 161 -12.00 -2.26 10.61
C ALA A 161 -12.67 -0.97 11.10
N ILE A 162 -12.95 -0.05 10.14
CA ILE A 162 -13.49 1.28 10.43
C ILE A 162 -14.86 1.47 9.80
N CYS A 163 -15.00 1.18 8.51
CA CYS A 163 -16.24 1.36 7.79
C CYS A 163 -16.34 0.41 6.59
N ARG A 164 -17.54 0.34 6.03
CA ARG A 164 -17.83 -0.31 4.75
C ARG A 164 -18.18 0.75 3.72
N ILE A 165 -17.64 0.58 2.53
CA ILE A 165 -17.98 1.40 1.37
C ILE A 165 -18.61 0.48 0.33
N PRO A 166 -19.86 0.72 -0.08
CA PRO A 166 -20.51 -0.09 -1.09
C PRO A 166 -19.73 -0.04 -2.40
N ASN A 167 -19.67 -1.18 -3.08
CA ASN A 167 -19.14 -1.26 -4.43
C ASN A 167 -20.28 -1.40 -5.44
N VAL A 168 -20.04 -0.96 -6.65
CA VAL A 168 -20.95 -1.05 -7.77
C VAL A 168 -20.18 -1.44 -9.03
N VAL A 169 -20.83 -2.14 -9.94
CA VAL A 169 -20.27 -2.40 -11.26
C VAL A 169 -20.66 -1.26 -12.18
N VAL A 170 -19.69 -0.72 -12.89
CA VAL A 170 -19.86 0.38 -13.83
C VAL A 170 -19.44 -0.01 -15.23
N THR A 171 -20.07 0.66 -16.21
CA THR A 171 -19.75 0.59 -17.64
C THR A 171 -19.90 1.98 -18.26
N ARG A 172 -19.45 2.20 -19.49
CA ARG A 172 -19.87 3.39 -20.25
C ARG A 172 -21.38 3.38 -20.47
N LYS A 173 -22.01 4.55 -20.56
CA LYS A 173 -23.49 4.69 -20.69
C LYS A 173 -24.07 3.99 -21.92
N SER A 174 -23.30 3.89 -23.00
CA SER A 174 -23.70 3.22 -24.23
C SER A 174 -23.24 1.77 -24.34
N HIS A 175 -22.80 1.15 -23.23
CA HIS A 175 -22.42 -0.26 -23.22
C HIS A 175 -23.66 -1.15 -23.50
N PRO A 176 -23.56 -2.19 -24.36
CA PRO A 176 -24.72 -3.04 -24.69
C PRO A 176 -25.42 -3.68 -23.49
N LEU A 177 -24.66 -3.93 -22.40
CA LEU A 177 -25.15 -4.57 -21.18
C LEU A 177 -25.26 -3.61 -19.98
N CYS A 178 -25.30 -2.29 -20.19
CA CYS A 178 -25.37 -1.32 -19.10
C CYS A 178 -26.63 -1.44 -18.21
N ASN A 179 -27.70 -2.05 -18.73
CA ASN A 179 -28.96 -2.28 -18.02
C ASN A 179 -29.17 -3.76 -17.64
N THR A 180 -28.17 -4.61 -17.77
CA THR A 180 -28.28 -6.01 -17.35
C THR A 180 -28.45 -6.11 -15.84
N ARG A 181 -29.17 -7.14 -15.38
CA ARG A 181 -29.34 -7.45 -13.97
C ARG A 181 -28.54 -8.67 -13.53
N SER A 182 -27.72 -9.25 -14.43
CA SER A 182 -26.98 -10.47 -14.17
C SER A 182 -25.49 -10.28 -14.39
N LEU A 183 -24.70 -10.56 -13.37
CA LEU A 183 -23.24 -10.60 -13.45
C LEU A 183 -22.76 -11.66 -14.44
N ARG A 184 -23.48 -12.80 -14.54
CA ARG A 184 -23.19 -13.85 -15.50
C ARG A 184 -23.26 -13.35 -16.96
N ALA A 185 -24.20 -12.43 -17.27
CA ALA A 185 -24.27 -11.82 -18.60
C ALA A 185 -23.06 -10.92 -18.86
N LEU A 186 -22.65 -10.16 -17.85
CA LEU A 186 -21.50 -9.26 -17.93
C LEU A 186 -20.14 -10.00 -17.87
N HIS A 187 -20.10 -11.22 -17.35
CA HIS A 187 -18.90 -12.04 -17.24
C HIS A 187 -18.20 -12.27 -18.59
N GLN A 188 -18.95 -12.29 -19.70
CA GLN A 188 -18.40 -12.45 -21.05
C GLN A 188 -17.82 -11.14 -21.63
N SER A 189 -18.07 -10.01 -21.01
CA SER A 189 -17.51 -8.71 -21.40
C SER A 189 -16.03 -8.62 -21.04
N GLU A 190 -15.36 -7.60 -21.55
CA GLU A 190 -14.02 -7.24 -21.09
C GLU A 190 -14.12 -6.45 -19.80
N TRP A 191 -13.15 -6.67 -18.90
CA TRP A 191 -13.10 -5.99 -17.61
C TRP A 191 -11.82 -5.18 -17.48
N VAL A 192 -11.87 -4.13 -16.67
CA VAL A 192 -10.67 -3.44 -16.19
C VAL A 192 -10.66 -3.47 -14.66
N THR A 193 -9.50 -3.79 -14.10
CA THR A 193 -9.28 -3.80 -12.65
C THR A 193 -8.04 -2.99 -12.29
N LEU A 194 -8.08 -2.37 -11.10
CA LEU A 194 -6.94 -1.63 -10.54
C LEU A 194 -5.99 -2.54 -9.74
N ASP A 195 -6.48 -3.72 -9.35
CA ASP A 195 -5.76 -4.70 -8.55
C ASP A 195 -5.40 -5.93 -9.38
N ALA A 196 -4.53 -6.80 -8.85
CA ALA A 196 -4.23 -8.07 -9.48
C ALA A 196 -5.50 -8.93 -9.58
N PRO A 197 -5.90 -9.36 -10.78
CA PRO A 197 -7.20 -10.01 -11.00
C PRO A 197 -7.32 -11.40 -10.36
N ASP A 198 -6.19 -12.06 -10.11
CA ASP A 198 -6.08 -13.40 -9.53
C ASP A 198 -5.81 -13.40 -8.01
N ASP A 199 -5.64 -12.22 -7.38
CA ASP A 199 -5.46 -12.13 -5.94
C ASP A 199 -6.80 -12.30 -5.21
N PRO A 200 -6.99 -13.39 -4.43
CA PRO A 200 -8.24 -13.66 -3.71
C PRO A 200 -8.57 -12.61 -2.64
N ASN A 201 -7.63 -11.76 -2.28
CA ASN A 201 -7.81 -10.70 -1.30
C ASN A 201 -8.25 -9.36 -1.92
N THR A 202 -8.64 -9.36 -3.19
CA THR A 202 -9.19 -8.18 -3.88
C THR A 202 -10.71 -8.27 -4.01
N TYR A 203 -11.38 -7.13 -3.99
CA TYR A 203 -12.84 -7.09 -4.19
C TYR A 203 -13.25 -7.44 -5.61
N HIS A 204 -12.38 -7.22 -6.59
CA HIS A 204 -12.60 -7.69 -7.94
C HIS A 204 -12.70 -9.22 -8.00
N TYR A 205 -11.74 -9.94 -7.39
CA TYR A 205 -11.81 -11.40 -7.28
C TYR A 205 -13.05 -11.86 -6.53
N GLN A 206 -13.33 -11.25 -5.37
CA GLN A 206 -14.46 -11.61 -4.52
C GLN A 206 -15.82 -11.43 -5.21
N LEU A 207 -15.98 -10.42 -6.08
CA LEU A 207 -17.20 -10.20 -6.85
C LEU A 207 -17.61 -11.48 -7.61
N PHE A 208 -16.66 -12.16 -8.26
CA PHE A 208 -16.94 -13.39 -8.99
C PHE A 208 -17.04 -14.60 -8.07
N ALA A 209 -16.15 -14.71 -7.11
CA ALA A 209 -16.09 -15.85 -6.20
C ALA A 209 -17.38 -16.02 -5.38
N VAL A 210 -17.94 -14.94 -4.79
CA VAL A 210 -19.18 -15.01 -3.99
C VAL A 210 -20.41 -15.35 -4.82
N ASN A 211 -20.35 -15.14 -6.15
CA ASN A 211 -21.42 -15.47 -7.08
C ASN A 211 -21.18 -16.80 -7.82
N GLY A 212 -20.17 -17.58 -7.43
CA GLY A 212 -19.87 -18.87 -8.01
C GLY A 212 -19.43 -18.80 -9.49
N LEU A 213 -18.81 -17.67 -9.87
CA LEU A 213 -18.29 -17.45 -11.21
C LEU A 213 -16.77 -17.50 -11.21
N PRO A 214 -16.13 -18.05 -12.27
CA PRO A 214 -14.68 -17.91 -12.43
C PRO A 214 -14.32 -16.46 -12.74
N ILE A 215 -13.06 -16.09 -12.57
CA ILE A 215 -12.55 -14.79 -13.01
C ILE A 215 -12.72 -14.68 -14.54
N PRO A 216 -13.18 -13.52 -15.06
CA PRO A 216 -13.28 -13.30 -16.50
C PRO A 216 -11.95 -13.53 -17.21
N SER A 217 -11.98 -14.14 -18.38
CA SER A 217 -10.76 -14.42 -19.16
C SER A 217 -10.20 -13.16 -19.87
N ARG A 218 -11.01 -12.11 -19.99
CA ARG A 218 -10.68 -10.86 -20.69
C ARG A 218 -10.62 -9.72 -19.70
N ILE A 219 -9.43 -9.53 -19.09
CA ILE A 219 -9.20 -8.50 -18.09
C ILE A 219 -8.01 -7.63 -18.50
N ARG A 220 -8.15 -6.34 -18.34
CA ARG A 220 -7.06 -5.36 -18.39
C ARG A 220 -6.70 -4.95 -16.98
N GLU A 221 -5.52 -5.31 -16.52
CA GLU A 221 -4.97 -4.75 -15.29
C GLU A 221 -4.44 -3.33 -15.58
N CYS A 222 -4.95 -2.34 -14.84
CA CYS A 222 -4.57 -0.94 -15.01
C CYS A 222 -4.47 -0.26 -13.64
N THR A 223 -3.27 0.04 -13.20
CA THR A 223 -3.02 0.64 -11.87
C THR A 223 -3.32 2.13 -11.78
N SER A 224 -3.63 2.78 -12.91
CA SER A 224 -3.98 4.20 -12.98
C SER A 224 -5.49 4.39 -13.06
N MET A 225 -6.11 4.99 -12.04
CA MET A 225 -7.53 5.32 -12.05
C MET A 225 -7.89 6.23 -13.23
N THR A 226 -7.05 7.22 -13.54
CA THR A 226 -7.27 8.15 -14.67
C THR A 226 -7.28 7.42 -16.01
N LEU A 227 -6.37 6.47 -16.22
CA LEU A 227 -6.33 5.68 -17.45
C LEU A 227 -7.47 4.66 -17.49
N ALA A 228 -7.78 3.99 -16.37
CA ALA A 228 -8.92 3.06 -16.29
C ALA A 228 -10.23 3.76 -16.65
N ARG A 229 -10.46 4.97 -16.10
CA ARG A 229 -11.60 5.83 -16.45
C ARG A 229 -11.68 6.05 -17.97
N SER A 230 -10.60 6.48 -18.61
CA SER A 230 -10.56 6.72 -20.06
C SER A 230 -10.80 5.45 -20.88
N LEU A 231 -10.28 4.31 -20.42
CA LEU A 231 -10.51 3.01 -21.05
C LEU A 231 -11.98 2.61 -21.01
N ILE A 232 -12.67 2.79 -19.86
CA ILE A 232 -14.08 2.48 -19.72
C ILE A 232 -14.93 3.39 -20.64
N GLN A 233 -14.58 4.66 -20.77
CA GLN A 233 -15.30 5.60 -21.62
C GLN A 233 -15.22 5.27 -23.12
N THR A 234 -14.09 4.70 -23.56
CA THR A 234 -13.80 4.51 -24.97
C THR A 234 -14.00 3.07 -25.46
N ALA A 235 -14.23 2.13 -24.55
CA ALA A 235 -14.41 0.70 -24.88
C ALA A 235 -15.56 0.07 -24.07
N ASP A 236 -15.99 -1.13 -24.50
CA ASP A 236 -17.02 -1.92 -23.81
C ASP A 236 -16.43 -2.68 -22.64
N LEU A 237 -15.97 -1.93 -21.61
CA LEU A 237 -15.37 -2.47 -20.40
C LEU A 237 -16.33 -2.33 -19.22
N ALA A 238 -16.32 -3.36 -18.37
CA ALA A 238 -16.90 -3.31 -17.03
C ALA A 238 -15.80 -3.11 -15.98
N ALA A 239 -16.14 -2.45 -14.87
CA ALA A 239 -15.24 -2.27 -13.73
C ALA A 239 -16.01 -2.30 -12.42
N LEU A 240 -15.32 -2.69 -11.34
CA LEU A 240 -15.83 -2.55 -9.98
C LEU A 240 -15.29 -1.24 -9.39
N PHE A 241 -16.20 -0.34 -9.00
CA PHE A 241 -15.88 0.94 -8.36
C PHE A 241 -16.56 1.03 -7.00
N SER A 242 -15.96 1.77 -6.07
CA SER A 242 -16.68 2.17 -4.86
C SER A 242 -17.67 3.30 -5.17
N THR A 243 -18.75 3.37 -4.41
CA THR A 243 -19.72 4.48 -4.53
C THR A 243 -19.06 5.84 -4.33
N GLU A 244 -18.06 5.91 -3.43
CA GLU A 244 -17.28 7.12 -3.18
C GLU A 244 -16.51 7.59 -4.43
N SER A 245 -16.02 6.66 -5.24
CA SER A 245 -15.32 6.98 -6.49
C SER A 245 -16.24 7.69 -7.49
N LEU A 246 -17.55 7.40 -7.47
CA LEU A 246 -18.51 8.00 -8.39
C LEU A 246 -18.90 9.44 -7.99
N GLU A 247 -18.63 9.84 -6.75
CA GLU A 247 -18.88 11.21 -6.28
C GLU A 247 -17.76 12.19 -6.63
N LEU A 248 -16.63 11.71 -7.15
CA LEU A 248 -15.56 12.58 -7.62
C LEU A 248 -16.03 13.43 -8.81
N ASP A 249 -15.79 14.73 -8.78
CA ASP A 249 -16.28 15.68 -9.79
C ASP A 249 -15.90 15.27 -11.22
N TYR A 250 -14.71 14.70 -11.41
CA TYR A 250 -14.21 14.27 -12.72
C TYR A 250 -14.70 12.86 -13.13
N ILE A 251 -15.50 12.18 -12.29
CA ILE A 251 -16.12 10.86 -12.58
C ILE A 251 -17.64 10.95 -12.56
N LYS A 252 -18.16 11.89 -11.79
CA LYS A 252 -19.58 12.06 -11.55
C LYS A 252 -20.37 12.11 -12.86
N ASN A 253 -21.38 11.26 -12.96
CA ASN A 253 -22.24 11.13 -14.14
C ASN A 253 -21.55 10.65 -15.44
N GLU A 254 -20.34 10.14 -15.41
CA GLU A 254 -19.65 9.62 -16.61
C GLU A 254 -20.07 8.20 -16.98
N PHE A 255 -20.36 7.39 -15.98
CA PHE A 255 -20.64 5.98 -16.14
C PHE A 255 -22.12 5.63 -15.93
N ALA A 256 -22.52 4.48 -16.42
CA ALA A 256 -23.74 3.81 -16.01
C ALA A 256 -23.40 2.82 -14.87
N VAL A 257 -24.12 2.92 -13.76
CA VAL A 257 -24.12 1.90 -12.72
C VAL A 257 -25.01 0.75 -13.21
N VAL A 258 -24.45 -0.43 -13.34
CA VAL A 258 -25.18 -1.62 -13.80
C VAL A 258 -26.08 -2.14 -12.67
N PRO A 259 -27.40 -2.28 -12.87
CA PRO A 259 -28.36 -2.61 -11.81
C PRO A 259 -28.35 -4.13 -11.50
N LEU A 260 -27.21 -4.69 -11.11
CA LEU A 260 -27.05 -6.10 -10.81
C LEU A 260 -27.92 -6.52 -9.62
N LEU A 261 -28.48 -7.73 -9.69
CA LEU A 261 -29.16 -8.39 -8.56
C LEU A 261 -28.23 -9.37 -7.85
N ASP A 262 -27.07 -9.60 -8.42
CA ASP A 262 -26.02 -10.46 -7.87
C ASP A 262 -25.39 -9.78 -6.63
N ASN A 263 -24.74 -10.57 -5.78
CA ASN A 263 -24.08 -10.07 -4.59
C ASN A 263 -22.80 -9.29 -4.96
N ILE A 264 -22.75 -8.00 -4.60
CA ILE A 264 -21.56 -7.16 -4.78
C ILE A 264 -20.96 -6.92 -3.39
N PRO A 265 -19.77 -7.46 -3.08
CA PRO A 265 -19.17 -7.29 -1.76
C PRO A 265 -18.74 -5.84 -1.52
N ASP A 266 -19.07 -5.31 -0.34
CA ASP A 266 -18.61 -3.98 0.11
C ASP A 266 -17.11 -3.98 0.39
N SER A 267 -16.46 -2.86 0.12
CA SER A 267 -15.07 -2.63 0.54
C SER A 267 -15.01 -2.32 2.03
N VAL A 268 -14.36 -3.16 2.83
CA VAL A 268 -14.08 -2.89 4.23
C VAL A 268 -12.81 -2.05 4.33
N ILE A 269 -12.93 -0.88 4.91
CA ILE A 269 -11.79 -0.02 5.18
C ILE A 269 -11.27 -0.33 6.57
N SER A 270 -9.97 -0.54 6.66
CA SER A 270 -9.28 -0.84 7.91
C SER A 270 -8.08 0.05 8.10
N VAL A 271 -7.76 0.40 9.35
CA VAL A 271 -6.43 0.89 9.72
C VAL A 271 -5.57 -0.30 10.09
N VAL A 272 -4.35 -0.31 9.58
CA VAL A 272 -3.38 -1.41 9.76
C VAL A 272 -2.07 -0.84 10.28
N ARG A 273 -1.55 -1.47 11.34
CA ARG A 273 -0.25 -1.12 11.92
C ARG A 273 0.58 -2.37 12.22
N PRO A 274 1.89 -2.24 12.45
CA PRO A 274 2.68 -3.32 13.02
C PRO A 274 2.16 -3.71 14.41
N LYS A 275 2.04 -5.01 14.71
CA LYS A 275 1.68 -5.50 16.08
C LYS A 275 2.70 -5.14 17.15
N ARG A 276 3.97 -5.03 16.76
CA ARG A 276 5.02 -4.58 17.68
C ARG A 276 4.94 -3.07 17.78
N ASP A 277 5.00 -2.57 19.00
CA ASP A 277 4.96 -1.14 19.30
C ASP A 277 6.31 -0.50 18.96
N ILE A 278 6.52 -0.28 17.65
CA ILE A 278 7.71 0.34 17.07
C ILE A 278 7.38 1.65 16.33
N MET A 279 6.17 2.15 16.53
CA MET A 279 5.78 3.45 16.00
C MET A 279 6.35 4.56 16.87
N THR A 280 6.73 5.69 16.25
CA THR A 280 7.11 6.89 17.01
C THR A 280 5.90 7.47 17.74
N GLN A 281 6.12 8.26 18.80
CA GLN A 281 5.04 8.89 19.55
C GLN A 281 4.11 9.73 18.65
N SER A 282 4.68 10.51 17.72
CA SER A 282 3.87 11.29 16.77
C SER A 282 3.07 10.45 15.80
N ALA A 283 3.62 9.31 15.35
CA ALA A 283 2.91 8.38 14.48
C ALA A 283 1.76 7.69 15.23
N MET A 284 1.95 7.34 16.51
CA MET A 284 0.92 6.75 17.34
C MET A 284 -0.22 7.75 17.61
N GLU A 285 0.11 9.00 17.93
CA GLU A 285 -0.88 10.05 18.15
C GLU A 285 -1.75 10.29 16.92
N LEU A 286 -1.12 10.36 15.73
CA LEU A 286 -1.87 10.49 14.48
C LEU A 286 -2.74 9.26 14.20
N PHE A 287 -2.23 8.07 14.44
CA PHE A 287 -2.97 6.82 14.29
C PHE A 287 -4.23 6.80 15.17
N GLU A 288 -4.09 7.09 16.47
CA GLU A 288 -5.20 7.11 17.42
C GLU A 288 -6.23 8.19 17.07
N ARG A 289 -5.76 9.36 16.64
CA ARG A 289 -6.61 10.44 16.16
C ARG A 289 -7.46 10.02 14.97
N ILE A 290 -6.86 9.44 13.95
CA ILE A 290 -7.58 8.95 12.77
C ILE A 290 -8.61 7.89 13.17
N LEU A 291 -8.25 6.95 14.05
CA LEU A 291 -9.18 5.95 14.54
C LEU A 291 -10.37 6.57 15.26
N GLN A 292 -10.13 7.55 16.13
CA GLN A 292 -11.20 8.21 16.88
C GLN A 292 -12.13 8.99 15.96
N ASP A 293 -11.56 9.83 15.08
CA ASP A 293 -12.35 10.65 14.15
C ASP A 293 -13.21 9.78 13.21
N MET A 294 -12.68 8.62 12.80
CA MET A 294 -13.43 7.68 11.96
C MET A 294 -14.51 6.92 12.72
N ARG A 295 -14.26 6.53 13.97
CA ARG A 295 -15.28 5.90 14.82
C ARG A 295 -16.44 6.83 15.13
N ASP A 296 -16.16 8.11 15.30
CA ASP A 296 -17.20 9.11 15.55
C ASP A 296 -18.14 9.27 14.34
N ILE A 297 -17.63 9.06 13.12
CA ILE A 297 -18.39 9.16 11.88
C ILE A 297 -19.09 7.85 11.51
N TYR A 298 -18.46 6.70 11.85
CA TYR A 298 -18.95 5.36 11.53
C TYR A 298 -19.16 4.52 12.81
N PRO A 299 -20.15 4.87 13.67
CA PRO A 299 -20.34 4.23 14.98
C PRO A 299 -20.76 2.75 14.90
N GLU A 300 -21.23 2.27 13.78
CA GLU A 300 -21.68 0.89 13.53
C GLU A 300 -20.53 -0.15 13.50
N PHE A 301 -19.28 0.30 13.59
CA PHE A 301 -18.07 -0.55 13.63
C PHE A 301 -17.37 -0.57 14.99
N GLN A 302 -18.07 -0.17 16.05
CA GLN A 302 -17.56 -0.25 17.43
C GLN A 302 -17.64 -1.66 18.01
#